data_98b258b70527738e0748a4f0f92865fe
#
_entry.id   98b258b70527738e0748a4f0f92865fe
#
_cell.length_a   1.000
_cell.length_b   1.000
_cell.length_c   1.000
_cell.angle_alpha   90.00
_cell.angle_beta   90.00
_cell.angle_gamma   90.00
#
_symmetry.space_group_name_H-M   'P 1'
#
loop_
_entity.id
_entity.type
_entity.pdbx_description
1 polymer ?
#
loop_
_entity_poly.entity_id
_entity_poly.type
_entity_poly.pdbx_seq_one_letter_code
_entity_poly.pdbx_strand_id
1 'polypeptide(L)'
;MNLLKFSPLKDVSKPRQLWSWISFDVANQSFTLLINTLLFPIFLSQVVVRDDSIDDRVWALAFGSSMLITAIFSPIAGAMADERACKKKWMIGTGLSCGLLTCALALIDSGNLWLAVLLYVPANFAFSIGENFLASFLPTLARQDQVGRVSGFSWACAYSAALLLLIITAILMLACGLQSVESWRPFFVFAGLWFIAFTIPTMLWLKEPPMAESNQPRRNLIIAGFSRLADSLRHIGHHRDLALLLIASLFYGTGMTVIVFYASKLAEEFGFTQVKLVLFVAVITVSGVIGTIVPTLFQDRIGHRRSILIFTTLWLFTALGFAGYSALHSAHLAQHPQDAFPVWPLWLIGNLLGFGLGSLGSANRAFVSYLTPTGREAETFGIWGLVWKITAITTFPFAWVKDVVGNTEALLVLAAFVAVGLVLSIFINEKRGALARNA
;
A
#
# COMPACT_ATOMS: atom_id res chain seq x y z
N MET A 1 0.17 -31.04 -9.12
CA MET A 1 -0.88 -30.33 -8.37
C MET A 1 -1.87 -29.79 -9.39
N ASN A 2 -3.14 -30.21 -9.35
CA ASN A 2 -4.13 -29.88 -10.39
C ASN A 2 -4.65 -28.46 -10.11
N LEU A 3 -4.08 -27.44 -10.73
CA LEU A 3 -4.41 -26.02 -10.55
C LEU A 3 -5.89 -25.71 -10.84
N LEU A 4 -6.55 -26.53 -11.68
CA LEU A 4 -7.97 -26.41 -12.03
C LEU A 4 -8.90 -26.77 -10.86
N LYS A 5 -8.42 -27.44 -9.81
CA LYS A 5 -9.19 -27.73 -8.58
C LYS A 5 -8.92 -26.77 -7.44
N PHE A 6 -8.03 -25.78 -7.64
CA PHE A 6 -7.72 -24.77 -6.64
C PHE A 6 -8.81 -23.69 -6.62
N SER A 7 -9.64 -23.69 -5.58
CA SER A 7 -10.55 -22.59 -5.28
C SER A 7 -9.99 -21.82 -4.08
N PRO A 8 -9.53 -20.57 -4.23
CA PRO A 8 -9.01 -19.76 -3.13
C PRO A 8 -10.03 -19.55 -2.02
N LEU A 9 -11.30 -19.65 -2.34
CA LEU A 9 -12.44 -19.44 -1.44
C LEU A 9 -13.12 -20.74 -0.99
N LYS A 10 -12.53 -21.89 -1.29
CA LYS A 10 -13.05 -23.18 -0.82
C LYS A 10 -13.04 -23.20 0.72
N ASP A 11 -14.14 -23.67 1.29
CA ASP A 11 -14.35 -23.82 2.74
C ASP A 11 -14.38 -22.50 3.55
N VAL A 12 -14.57 -21.36 2.87
CA VAL A 12 -14.80 -20.08 3.56
C VAL A 12 -16.24 -19.99 4.06
N SER A 13 -16.41 -19.73 5.35
CA SER A 13 -17.72 -19.77 6.02
C SER A 13 -18.70 -18.68 5.57
N LYS A 14 -18.20 -17.57 5.01
CA LYS A 14 -19.01 -16.36 4.69
C LYS A 14 -18.70 -15.80 3.29
N PRO A 15 -18.97 -16.52 2.19
CA PRO A 15 -18.49 -16.13 0.86
C PRO A 15 -19.03 -14.76 0.40
N ARG A 16 -20.30 -14.41 0.69
CA ARG A 16 -20.88 -13.10 0.32
C ARG A 16 -20.19 -11.93 1.03
N GLN A 17 -19.87 -12.10 2.32
CA GLN A 17 -19.16 -11.06 3.06
C GLN A 17 -17.72 -10.92 2.55
N LEU A 18 -17.07 -12.04 2.21
CA LEU A 18 -15.72 -12.03 1.68
C LEU A 18 -15.66 -11.32 0.32
N TRP A 19 -16.60 -11.63 -0.61
CA TRP A 19 -16.67 -10.92 -1.90
C TRP A 19 -16.96 -9.43 -1.74
N SER A 20 -17.81 -9.05 -0.78
CA SER A 20 -18.09 -7.63 -0.50
C SER A 20 -16.87 -6.91 0.09
N TRP A 21 -16.05 -7.60 0.89
CA TRP A 21 -14.79 -7.10 1.41
C TRP A 21 -13.73 -6.96 0.29
N ILE A 22 -13.59 -7.95 -0.58
CA ILE A 22 -12.71 -7.88 -1.77
C ILE A 22 -13.14 -6.74 -2.70
N SER A 23 -14.45 -6.50 -2.86
CA SER A 23 -14.96 -5.38 -3.66
C SER A 23 -14.44 -4.03 -3.18
N PHE A 24 -14.28 -3.83 -1.87
CA PHE A 24 -13.69 -2.60 -1.36
C PHE A 24 -12.18 -2.49 -1.66
N ASP A 25 -11.46 -3.62 -1.65
CA ASP A 25 -10.05 -3.67 -2.05
C ASP A 25 -9.88 -3.29 -3.55
N VAL A 26 -10.84 -3.73 -4.39
CA VAL A 26 -10.96 -3.33 -5.81
C VAL A 26 -11.32 -1.83 -5.94
N ALA A 27 -12.20 -1.29 -5.07
CA ALA A 27 -12.51 0.14 -5.05
C ALA A 27 -11.26 0.99 -4.82
N ASN A 28 -10.43 0.61 -3.87
CA ASN A 28 -9.20 1.31 -3.50
C ASN A 28 -8.25 1.54 -4.69
N GLN A 29 -8.27 0.64 -5.68
CA GLN A 29 -7.33 0.72 -6.80
C GLN A 29 -7.55 1.94 -7.69
N SER A 30 -8.79 2.45 -7.80
CA SER A 30 -9.05 3.67 -8.56
C SER A 30 -8.36 4.89 -7.96
N PHE A 31 -8.32 4.98 -6.63
CA PHE A 31 -7.65 6.08 -5.94
C PHE A 31 -6.13 5.90 -5.93
N THR A 32 -5.65 4.70 -5.54
CA THR A 32 -4.21 4.42 -5.48
C THR A 32 -3.54 4.62 -6.83
N LEU A 33 -4.11 4.03 -7.88
CA LEU A 33 -3.46 4.00 -9.18
C LEU A 33 -3.76 5.25 -10.01
N LEU A 34 -5.06 5.57 -10.21
CA LEU A 34 -5.41 6.68 -11.10
C LEU A 34 -5.15 8.04 -10.43
N ILE A 35 -5.48 8.21 -9.15
CA ILE A 35 -5.34 9.50 -8.48
C ILE A 35 -3.92 9.67 -7.95
N ASN A 36 -3.47 8.82 -7.01
CA ASN A 36 -2.19 9.04 -6.32
C ASN A 36 -0.97 8.82 -7.22
N THR A 37 -1.05 7.91 -8.19
CA THR A 37 0.14 7.51 -8.96
C THR A 37 0.18 8.12 -10.35
N LEU A 38 -0.96 8.25 -11.03
CA LEU A 38 -0.95 8.59 -12.47
C LEU A 38 -1.45 9.99 -12.77
N LEU A 39 -2.71 10.30 -12.44
CA LEU A 39 -3.37 11.47 -13.00
C LEU A 39 -3.16 12.74 -12.18
N PHE A 40 -3.38 12.66 -10.86
CA PHE A 40 -3.45 13.87 -10.04
C PHE A 40 -2.09 14.56 -9.84
N PRO A 41 -0.95 13.86 -9.65
CA PRO A 41 0.35 14.54 -9.57
C PRO A 41 0.67 15.35 -10.82
N ILE A 42 0.42 14.78 -12.01
CA ILE A 42 0.67 15.44 -13.30
C ILE A 42 -0.32 16.60 -13.51
N PHE A 43 -1.62 16.38 -13.20
CA PHE A 43 -2.63 17.43 -13.29
C PHE A 43 -2.32 18.61 -12.35
N LEU A 44 -1.89 18.31 -11.12
CA LEU A 44 -1.50 19.33 -10.13
C LEU A 44 -0.33 20.17 -10.66
N SER A 45 0.72 19.52 -11.18
CA SER A 45 1.89 20.19 -11.75
C SER A 45 1.52 21.03 -12.97
N GLN A 46 0.96 20.42 -14.01
CA GLN A 46 0.82 21.06 -15.34
C GLN A 46 -0.41 21.97 -15.45
N VAL A 47 -1.49 21.73 -14.69
CA VAL A 47 -2.73 22.50 -14.82
C VAL A 47 -2.95 23.45 -13.66
N VAL A 48 -2.64 23.03 -12.43
CA VAL A 48 -2.96 23.81 -11.23
C VAL A 48 -1.81 24.74 -10.87
N VAL A 49 -0.58 24.21 -10.72
CA VAL A 49 0.59 24.97 -10.26
C VAL A 49 1.21 25.74 -11.41
N ARG A 50 1.48 25.08 -12.54
CA ARG A 50 2.10 25.67 -13.76
C ARG A 50 3.45 26.35 -13.52
N ASP A 51 4.17 25.91 -12.51
CA ASP A 51 5.50 26.41 -12.16
C ASP A 51 6.38 25.23 -11.74
N ASP A 52 7.23 24.79 -12.65
CA ASP A 52 8.12 23.64 -12.49
C ASP A 52 9.11 23.79 -11.33
N SER A 53 9.29 25.02 -10.80
CA SER A 53 10.20 25.26 -9.68
C SER A 53 9.61 24.90 -8.32
N ILE A 54 8.29 24.78 -8.20
CA ILE A 54 7.57 24.54 -6.95
C ILE A 54 6.58 23.37 -6.98
N ASP A 55 6.26 22.82 -8.15
CA ASP A 55 5.24 21.79 -8.34
C ASP A 55 5.52 20.50 -7.52
N ASP A 56 6.76 20.01 -7.55
CA ASP A 56 7.19 18.86 -6.74
C ASP A 56 7.03 19.13 -5.25
N ARG A 57 7.32 20.36 -4.79
CA ARG A 57 7.15 20.77 -3.38
C ARG A 57 5.69 20.82 -3.00
N VAL A 58 4.84 21.33 -3.87
CA VAL A 58 3.39 21.39 -3.64
C VAL A 58 2.80 20.00 -3.56
N TRP A 59 3.18 19.11 -4.48
CA TRP A 59 2.77 17.70 -4.42
C TRP A 59 3.24 17.02 -3.13
N ALA A 60 4.52 17.17 -2.82
CA ALA A 60 5.11 16.62 -1.60
C ALA A 60 4.38 17.13 -0.33
N LEU A 61 4.05 18.42 -0.24
CA LEU A 61 3.30 18.98 0.88
C LEU A 61 1.87 18.45 0.96
N ALA A 62 1.15 18.35 -0.16
CA ALA A 62 -0.22 17.83 -0.20
C ALA A 62 -0.27 16.34 0.19
N PHE A 63 0.58 15.51 -0.42
CA PHE A 63 0.68 14.10 -0.09
C PHE A 63 1.19 13.89 1.33
N GLY A 64 2.30 14.53 1.71
CA GLY A 64 2.94 14.39 3.01
C GLY A 64 2.05 14.84 4.17
N SER A 65 1.33 15.96 4.03
CA SER A 65 0.38 16.43 5.06
C SER A 65 -0.76 15.44 5.27
N SER A 66 -1.32 14.87 4.20
CA SER A 66 -2.36 13.85 4.31
C SER A 66 -1.86 12.57 4.98
N MET A 67 -0.62 12.15 4.68
CA MET A 67 0.03 11.00 5.32
C MET A 67 0.28 11.25 6.81
N LEU A 68 0.75 12.46 7.17
CA LEU A 68 0.99 12.84 8.57
C LEU A 68 -0.32 12.85 9.37
N ILE A 69 -1.37 13.46 8.84
CA ILE A 69 -2.70 13.46 9.46
C ILE A 69 -3.18 12.01 9.63
N THR A 70 -3.07 11.19 8.60
CA THR A 70 -3.46 9.77 8.65
C THR A 70 -2.65 9.00 9.70
N ALA A 71 -1.34 9.20 9.77
CA ALA A 71 -0.47 8.53 10.74
C ALA A 71 -0.92 8.79 12.18
N ILE A 72 -1.30 10.03 12.50
CA ILE A 72 -1.77 10.43 13.83
C ILE A 72 -3.16 9.83 14.12
N PHE A 73 -4.09 9.95 13.16
CA PHE A 73 -5.49 9.57 13.38
C PHE A 73 -5.76 8.07 13.22
N SER A 74 -4.94 7.33 12.49
CA SER A 74 -5.16 5.92 12.18
C SER A 74 -5.31 5.01 13.42
N PRO A 75 -4.40 5.03 14.41
CA PRO A 75 -4.57 4.22 15.61
C PRO A 75 -5.75 4.66 16.47
N ILE A 76 -6.02 5.98 16.51
CA ILE A 76 -7.13 6.55 17.29
C ILE A 76 -8.46 6.07 16.70
N ALA A 77 -8.63 6.19 15.37
CA ALA A 77 -9.83 5.73 14.68
C ALA A 77 -10.03 4.22 14.83
N GLY A 78 -8.93 3.44 14.78
CA GLY A 78 -8.95 1.99 15.00
C GLY A 78 -9.46 1.62 16.38
N ALA A 79 -8.88 2.19 17.44
CA ALA A 79 -9.29 1.94 18.81
C ALA A 79 -10.75 2.33 19.08
N MET A 80 -11.19 3.48 18.52
CA MET A 80 -12.59 3.92 18.61
C MET A 80 -13.55 2.96 17.91
N ALA A 81 -13.14 2.40 16.77
CA ALA A 81 -13.99 1.51 15.98
C ALA A 81 -14.14 0.13 16.65
N ASP A 82 -13.10 -0.39 17.30
CA ASP A 82 -13.17 -1.62 18.09
C ASP A 82 -14.08 -1.45 19.30
N GLU A 83 -13.92 -0.34 20.07
CA GLU A 83 -14.74 -0.07 21.27
C GLU A 83 -16.23 0.09 20.98
N ARG A 84 -16.58 0.65 19.82
CA ARG A 84 -17.97 0.95 19.44
C ARG A 84 -18.59 -0.07 18.50
N ALA A 85 -17.85 -1.10 18.10
CA ALA A 85 -18.24 -2.05 17.05
C ALA A 85 -18.80 -1.32 15.80
N CYS A 86 -18.00 -0.40 15.25
CA CYS A 86 -18.43 0.42 14.11
C CYS A 86 -17.42 0.43 12.94
N LYS A 87 -16.59 -0.61 12.81
CA LYS A 87 -15.60 -0.78 11.72
C LYS A 87 -16.23 -0.64 10.35
N LYS A 88 -17.40 -1.31 10.14
CA LYS A 88 -18.14 -1.22 8.89
C LYS A 88 -18.58 0.21 8.59
N LYS A 89 -19.08 0.94 9.57
CA LYS A 89 -19.53 2.33 9.39
C LYS A 89 -18.37 3.24 8.98
N TRP A 90 -17.20 3.07 9.63
CA TRP A 90 -15.98 3.78 9.25
C TRP A 90 -15.54 3.45 7.82
N MET A 91 -15.49 2.17 7.46
CA MET A 91 -15.09 1.71 6.14
C MET A 91 -16.01 2.27 5.04
N ILE A 92 -17.34 2.23 5.24
CA ILE A 92 -18.29 2.80 4.29
C ILE A 92 -18.18 4.33 4.23
N GLY A 93 -18.15 5.00 5.38
CA GLY A 93 -18.05 6.46 5.46
C GLY A 93 -16.81 6.99 4.77
N THR A 94 -15.65 6.38 5.04
CA THR A 94 -14.38 6.76 4.39
C THR A 94 -14.38 6.43 2.90
N GLY A 95 -14.93 5.28 2.49
CA GLY A 95 -15.04 4.92 1.07
C GLY A 95 -15.93 5.89 0.27
N LEU A 96 -17.10 6.22 0.80
CA LEU A 96 -17.99 7.19 0.14
C LEU A 96 -17.39 8.60 0.12
N SER A 97 -16.77 9.04 1.22
CA SER A 97 -16.10 10.34 1.28
C SER A 97 -14.94 10.42 0.28
N CYS A 98 -14.11 9.37 0.20
CA CYS A 98 -13.03 9.30 -0.78
C CYS A 98 -13.59 9.39 -2.22
N GLY A 99 -14.60 8.58 -2.55
CA GLY A 99 -15.19 8.58 -3.88
C GLY A 99 -15.81 9.93 -4.26
N LEU A 100 -16.57 10.56 -3.36
CA LEU A 100 -17.18 11.88 -3.60
C LEU A 100 -16.15 12.99 -3.75
N LEU A 101 -15.14 13.03 -2.87
CA LEU A 101 -14.05 14.01 -2.95
C LEU A 101 -13.22 13.80 -4.23
N THR A 102 -13.03 12.55 -4.65
CA THR A 102 -12.35 12.22 -5.92
C THR A 102 -13.15 12.73 -7.11
N CYS A 103 -14.48 12.56 -7.14
CA CYS A 103 -15.32 13.18 -8.16
C CYS A 103 -15.19 14.71 -8.16
N ALA A 104 -15.14 15.32 -6.97
CA ALA A 104 -15.02 16.77 -6.80
C ALA A 104 -13.66 17.32 -7.31
N LEU A 105 -12.60 16.51 -7.42
CA LEU A 105 -11.33 16.93 -8.05
C LEU A 105 -11.54 17.44 -9.48
N ALA A 106 -12.59 17.00 -10.18
CA ALA A 106 -12.94 17.50 -11.51
C ALA A 106 -13.36 18.98 -11.54
N LEU A 107 -13.69 19.56 -10.37
CA LEU A 107 -14.08 20.96 -10.22
C LEU A 107 -12.88 21.92 -10.08
N ILE A 108 -11.67 21.39 -10.01
CA ILE A 108 -10.46 22.19 -9.82
C ILE A 108 -10.13 22.91 -11.13
N ASP A 109 -10.13 24.24 -11.07
CA ASP A 109 -9.70 25.10 -12.16
C ASP A 109 -8.20 25.39 -12.09
N SER A 110 -7.66 25.82 -13.23
CA SER A 110 -6.28 26.24 -13.35
C SER A 110 -5.93 27.34 -12.33
N GLY A 111 -4.81 27.19 -11.62
CA GLY A 111 -4.35 28.13 -10.60
C GLY A 111 -5.06 28.02 -9.25
N ASN A 112 -6.07 27.16 -9.11
CA ASN A 112 -6.83 27.02 -7.84
C ASN A 112 -6.18 25.97 -6.92
N LEU A 113 -4.98 26.28 -6.44
CA LEU A 113 -4.20 25.41 -5.56
C LEU A 113 -4.92 25.09 -4.24
N TRP A 114 -5.62 26.08 -3.65
CA TRP A 114 -6.33 25.86 -2.39
C TRP A 114 -7.43 24.82 -2.51
N LEU A 115 -8.20 24.86 -3.58
CA LEU A 115 -9.25 23.85 -3.83
C LEU A 115 -8.64 22.48 -4.07
N ALA A 116 -7.52 22.40 -4.80
CA ALA A 116 -6.80 21.15 -5.05
C ALA A 116 -6.37 20.50 -3.72
N VAL A 117 -5.72 21.23 -2.84
CA VAL A 117 -5.28 20.75 -1.53
C VAL A 117 -6.48 20.41 -0.62
N LEU A 118 -7.50 21.27 -0.60
CA LEU A 118 -8.72 21.08 0.22
C LEU A 118 -9.50 19.82 -0.16
N LEU A 119 -9.50 19.43 -1.42
CA LEU A 119 -10.18 18.21 -1.88
C LEU A 119 -9.27 16.98 -1.79
N TYR A 120 -8.01 17.10 -2.20
CA TYR A 120 -7.10 15.96 -2.25
C TYR A 120 -6.71 15.45 -0.86
N VAL A 121 -6.34 16.35 0.07
CA VAL A 121 -5.86 15.93 1.41
C VAL A 121 -6.92 15.13 2.17
N PRO A 122 -8.19 15.57 2.26
CA PRO A 122 -9.24 14.76 2.88
C PRO A 122 -9.58 13.48 2.09
N ALA A 123 -9.49 13.49 0.75
CA ALA A 123 -9.71 12.30 -0.06
C ALA A 123 -8.67 11.22 0.24
N ASN A 124 -7.38 11.61 0.25
CA ASN A 124 -6.28 10.69 0.55
C ASN A 124 -6.28 10.23 2.03
N PHE A 125 -6.69 11.08 2.95
CA PHE A 125 -6.94 10.71 4.34
C PHE A 125 -8.05 9.66 4.44
N ALA A 126 -9.21 9.89 3.81
CA ALA A 126 -10.33 8.97 3.81
C ALA A 126 -9.94 7.62 3.17
N PHE A 127 -9.28 7.63 2.02
CA PHE A 127 -8.70 6.45 1.39
C PHE A 127 -7.81 5.66 2.37
N SER A 128 -6.83 6.33 2.96
CA SER A 128 -5.84 5.70 3.83
C SER A 128 -6.42 5.12 5.12
N ILE A 129 -7.41 5.76 5.70
CA ILE A 129 -8.16 5.24 6.87
C ILE A 129 -9.04 4.06 6.43
N GLY A 130 -9.69 4.15 5.27
CA GLY A 130 -10.48 3.06 4.69
C GLY A 130 -9.68 1.77 4.48
N GLU A 131 -8.42 1.88 4.02
CA GLU A 131 -7.50 0.73 3.89
C GLU A 131 -7.23 0.03 5.22
N ASN A 132 -7.04 0.79 6.31
CA ASN A 132 -6.79 0.21 7.61
C ASN A 132 -8.01 -0.56 8.12
N PHE A 133 -9.22 0.00 7.92
CA PHE A 133 -10.46 -0.70 8.26
C PHE A 133 -10.69 -1.92 7.37
N LEU A 134 -10.44 -1.83 6.06
CA LEU A 134 -10.46 -2.98 5.16
C LEU A 134 -9.58 -4.12 5.72
N ALA A 135 -8.31 -3.80 6.04
CA ALA A 135 -7.38 -4.79 6.55
C ALA A 135 -7.83 -5.39 7.90
N SER A 136 -8.47 -4.60 8.77
CA SER A 136 -8.95 -5.03 10.09
C SER A 136 -10.11 -6.04 10.05
N PHE A 137 -10.81 -6.18 8.93
CA PHE A 137 -11.83 -7.21 8.74
C PHE A 137 -11.26 -8.60 8.45
N LEU A 138 -10.04 -8.69 7.93
CA LEU A 138 -9.44 -9.96 7.53
C LEU A 138 -9.43 -11.03 8.64
N PRO A 139 -9.04 -10.72 9.92
CA PRO A 139 -9.09 -11.69 11.00
C PRO A 139 -10.49 -12.21 11.35
N THR A 140 -11.54 -11.47 10.98
CA THR A 140 -12.95 -11.82 11.27
C THR A 140 -13.62 -12.57 10.12
N LEU A 141 -13.08 -12.46 8.91
CA LEU A 141 -13.62 -13.08 7.70
C LEU A 141 -12.92 -14.40 7.36
N ALA A 142 -11.66 -14.54 7.70
CA ALA A 142 -10.83 -15.72 7.42
C ALA A 142 -10.43 -16.43 8.72
N ARG A 143 -10.42 -17.76 8.68
CA ARG A 143 -9.84 -18.56 9.77
C ARG A 143 -8.31 -18.44 9.72
N GLN A 144 -7.63 -18.73 10.83
CA GLN A 144 -6.17 -18.64 10.92
C GLN A 144 -5.43 -19.48 9.88
N ASP A 145 -5.98 -20.65 9.54
CA ASP A 145 -5.44 -21.57 8.53
C ASP A 145 -5.74 -21.16 7.08
N GLN A 146 -6.43 -20.02 6.87
CA GLN A 146 -6.89 -19.53 5.57
C GLN A 146 -6.49 -18.07 5.32
N VAL A 147 -5.95 -17.37 6.31
CA VAL A 147 -5.74 -15.92 6.26
C VAL A 147 -4.75 -15.52 5.17
N GLY A 148 -3.71 -16.30 4.93
CA GLY A 148 -2.75 -16.07 3.84
C GLY A 148 -3.39 -16.21 2.47
N ARG A 149 -4.16 -17.30 2.28
CA ARG A 149 -4.90 -17.56 1.04
C ARG A 149 -5.92 -16.46 0.72
N VAL A 150 -6.69 -16.03 1.72
CA VAL A 150 -7.72 -14.98 1.56
C VAL A 150 -7.07 -13.62 1.30
N SER A 151 -6.02 -13.27 2.04
CA SER A 151 -5.27 -12.03 1.83
C SER A 151 -4.67 -11.95 0.43
N GLY A 152 -3.95 -13.01 0.01
CA GLY A 152 -3.32 -13.06 -1.31
C GLY A 152 -4.34 -13.00 -2.44
N PHE A 153 -5.48 -13.69 -2.31
CA PHE A 153 -6.54 -13.66 -3.32
C PHE A 153 -7.18 -12.27 -3.44
N SER A 154 -7.43 -11.57 -2.31
CA SER A 154 -7.93 -10.19 -2.34
C SER A 154 -6.95 -9.25 -3.05
N TRP A 155 -5.66 -9.37 -2.76
CA TRP A 155 -4.63 -8.58 -3.45
C TRP A 155 -4.54 -8.92 -4.94
N ALA A 156 -4.69 -10.20 -5.33
CA ALA A 156 -4.71 -10.59 -6.74
C ALA A 156 -5.90 -9.94 -7.47
N CYS A 157 -7.09 -9.92 -6.86
CA CYS A 157 -8.26 -9.22 -7.40
C CYS A 157 -8.00 -7.70 -7.52
N ALA A 158 -7.39 -7.09 -6.49
CA ALA A 158 -7.08 -5.66 -6.48
C ALA A 158 -6.07 -5.29 -7.59
N TYR A 159 -4.95 -6.01 -7.72
CA TYR A 159 -3.98 -5.78 -8.80
C TYR A 159 -4.55 -6.03 -10.19
N SER A 160 -5.43 -7.05 -10.33
CA SER A 160 -6.13 -7.29 -11.60
C SER A 160 -7.09 -6.14 -11.95
N ALA A 161 -7.78 -5.59 -10.95
CA ALA A 161 -8.61 -4.40 -11.11
C ALA A 161 -7.77 -3.16 -11.46
N ALA A 162 -6.60 -3.00 -10.86
CA ALA A 162 -5.65 -1.93 -11.20
C ALA A 162 -5.23 -2.00 -12.67
N LEU A 163 -4.87 -3.20 -13.16
CA LEU A 163 -4.53 -3.40 -14.57
C LEU A 163 -5.72 -3.09 -15.48
N LEU A 164 -6.91 -3.55 -15.12
CA LEU A 164 -8.15 -3.25 -15.87
C LEU A 164 -8.43 -1.75 -15.91
N LEU A 165 -8.28 -1.04 -14.81
CA LEU A 165 -8.43 0.41 -14.74
C LEU A 165 -7.45 1.14 -15.66
N LEU A 166 -6.18 0.73 -15.70
CA LEU A 166 -5.18 1.29 -16.62
C LEU A 166 -5.60 1.09 -18.08
N ILE A 167 -6.03 -0.11 -18.44
CA ILE A 167 -6.47 -0.43 -19.81
C ILE A 167 -7.69 0.40 -20.19
N ILE A 168 -8.72 0.47 -19.32
CA ILE A 168 -9.92 1.28 -19.57
C ILE A 168 -9.56 2.75 -19.72
N THR A 169 -8.72 3.30 -18.83
CA THR A 169 -8.28 4.69 -18.89
C THR A 169 -7.54 4.99 -20.20
N ALA A 170 -6.60 4.11 -20.59
CA ALA A 170 -5.87 4.27 -21.85
C ALA A 170 -6.80 4.22 -23.08
N ILE A 171 -7.75 3.29 -23.12
CA ILE A 171 -8.75 3.21 -24.20
C ILE A 171 -9.60 4.48 -24.25
N LEU A 172 -10.09 4.96 -23.11
CA LEU A 172 -10.91 6.18 -23.06
C LEU A 172 -10.09 7.42 -23.46
N MET A 173 -8.81 7.53 -23.07
CA MET A 173 -7.92 8.61 -23.50
C MET A 173 -7.80 8.65 -25.03
N LEU A 174 -7.60 7.50 -25.66
CA LEU A 174 -7.46 7.40 -27.11
C LEU A 174 -8.79 7.58 -27.84
N ALA A 175 -9.85 6.90 -27.39
CA ALA A 175 -11.14 6.91 -28.08
C ALA A 175 -11.89 8.24 -27.97
N CYS A 176 -11.75 8.96 -26.84
CA CYS A 176 -12.41 10.23 -26.60
C CYS A 176 -11.50 11.45 -26.88
N GLY A 177 -10.26 11.25 -27.32
CA GLY A 177 -9.31 12.33 -27.58
C GLY A 177 -8.85 13.08 -26.33
N LEU A 178 -8.94 12.45 -25.13
CA LEU A 178 -8.62 13.04 -23.83
C LEU A 178 -7.11 12.88 -23.51
N GLN A 179 -6.24 13.25 -24.46
CA GLN A 179 -4.80 13.06 -24.34
C GLN A 179 -4.11 14.25 -23.64
N SER A 180 -4.67 15.46 -23.72
CA SER A 180 -4.13 16.63 -23.02
C SER A 180 -4.49 16.57 -21.53
N VAL A 181 -3.58 17.01 -20.66
CA VAL A 181 -3.76 16.94 -19.21
C VAL A 181 -4.96 17.77 -18.73
N GLU A 182 -5.25 18.89 -19.39
CA GLU A 182 -6.42 19.74 -19.12
C GLU A 182 -7.75 18.98 -19.35
N SER A 183 -7.76 17.97 -20.21
CA SER A 183 -8.94 17.17 -20.53
C SER A 183 -9.19 16.01 -19.54
N TRP A 184 -8.36 15.81 -18.53
CA TRP A 184 -8.40 14.65 -17.64
C TRP A 184 -9.49 14.70 -16.55
N ARG A 185 -10.19 15.80 -16.38
CA ARG A 185 -11.26 15.94 -15.36
C ARG A 185 -12.31 14.81 -15.38
N PRO A 186 -12.77 14.27 -16.53
CA PRO A 186 -13.68 13.14 -16.54
C PRO A 186 -13.13 11.87 -15.88
N PHE A 187 -11.79 11.68 -15.87
CA PHE A 187 -11.16 10.53 -15.21
C PHE A 187 -11.22 10.62 -13.69
N PHE A 188 -11.24 11.82 -13.10
CA PHE A 188 -11.47 11.98 -11.66
C PHE A 188 -12.89 11.55 -11.29
N VAL A 189 -13.89 11.92 -12.10
CA VAL A 189 -15.28 11.47 -11.93
C VAL A 189 -15.36 9.95 -12.10
N PHE A 190 -14.74 9.40 -13.13
CA PHE A 190 -14.68 7.95 -13.36
C PHE A 190 -14.06 7.20 -12.17
N ALA A 191 -12.91 7.66 -11.65
CA ALA A 191 -12.24 7.06 -10.51
C ALA A 191 -13.10 7.12 -9.23
N GLY A 192 -13.75 8.27 -8.98
CA GLY A 192 -14.63 8.44 -7.83
C GLY A 192 -15.90 7.58 -7.93
N LEU A 193 -16.54 7.50 -9.09
CA LEU A 193 -17.69 6.64 -9.33
C LEU A 193 -17.33 5.15 -9.23
N TRP A 194 -16.16 4.74 -9.72
CA TRP A 194 -15.63 3.39 -9.53
C TRP A 194 -15.52 3.08 -8.03
N PHE A 195 -14.89 3.98 -7.25
CA PHE A 195 -14.74 3.80 -5.81
C PHE A 195 -16.11 3.62 -5.12
N ILE A 196 -17.06 4.49 -5.43
CA ILE A 196 -18.42 4.42 -4.86
C ILE A 196 -19.12 3.10 -5.26
N ALA A 197 -19.09 2.76 -6.55
CA ALA A 197 -19.76 1.56 -7.07
C ALA A 197 -19.26 0.27 -6.39
N PHE A 198 -17.93 0.14 -6.23
CA PHE A 198 -17.34 -1.03 -5.57
C PHE A 198 -17.41 -0.98 -4.03
N THR A 199 -17.79 0.17 -3.44
CA THR A 199 -18.13 0.29 -2.01
C THR A 199 -19.57 -0.21 -1.73
N ILE A 200 -20.49 -0.17 -2.71
CA ILE A 200 -21.90 -0.60 -2.53
C ILE A 200 -22.03 -2.06 -2.03
N PRO A 201 -21.31 -3.06 -2.58
CA PRO A 201 -21.37 -4.43 -2.05
C PRO A 201 -21.01 -4.53 -0.57
N THR A 202 -20.03 -3.72 -0.12
CA THR A 202 -19.65 -3.63 1.29
C THR A 202 -20.79 -3.10 2.16
N MET A 203 -21.50 -2.08 1.69
CA MET A 203 -22.69 -1.57 2.40
C MET A 203 -23.75 -2.64 2.59
N LEU A 204 -24.02 -3.41 1.52
CA LEU A 204 -25.16 -4.34 1.48
C LEU A 204 -24.88 -5.65 2.22
N TRP A 205 -23.68 -6.22 2.08
CA TRP A 205 -23.42 -7.61 2.49
C TRP A 205 -22.37 -7.79 3.59
N LEU A 206 -21.46 -6.84 3.81
CA LEU A 206 -20.53 -6.96 4.92
C LEU A 206 -21.29 -6.77 6.24
N LYS A 207 -21.01 -7.62 7.23
CA LYS A 207 -21.60 -7.50 8.57
C LYS A 207 -20.56 -6.98 9.54
N GLU A 208 -21.01 -6.12 10.47
CA GLU A 208 -20.19 -5.70 11.59
C GLU A 208 -19.81 -6.92 12.44
N PRO A 209 -18.55 -7.11 12.82
CA PRO A 209 -18.17 -8.14 13.78
C PRO A 209 -18.86 -7.89 15.13
N PRO A 210 -19.19 -8.96 15.89
CA PRO A 210 -19.75 -8.79 17.23
C PRO A 210 -18.76 -8.02 18.11
N MET A 211 -19.30 -7.19 19.00
CA MET A 211 -18.50 -6.44 19.96
C MET A 211 -17.82 -7.43 20.92
N ALA A 212 -16.50 -7.28 21.12
CA ALA A 212 -15.86 -7.96 22.23
C ALA A 212 -16.43 -7.40 23.55
N GLU A 213 -16.77 -8.28 24.52
CA GLU A 213 -17.22 -7.85 25.83
C GLU A 213 -16.15 -6.99 26.50
N SER A 214 -16.38 -5.69 26.54
CA SER A 214 -15.49 -4.73 27.20
C SER A 214 -16.22 -4.13 28.39
N ASN A 215 -15.73 -4.42 29.60
CA ASN A 215 -16.20 -3.83 30.85
C ASN A 215 -15.65 -2.41 31.12
N GLN A 216 -15.09 -1.74 30.13
CA GLN A 216 -14.50 -0.42 30.36
C GLN A 216 -15.51 0.72 30.21
N PRO A 217 -15.52 1.72 31.15
CA PRO A 217 -16.40 2.86 31.06
C PRO A 217 -16.10 3.73 29.82
N ARG A 218 -17.15 4.17 29.12
CA ARG A 218 -17.08 5.07 27.97
C ARG A 218 -16.44 6.40 28.38
N ARG A 219 -15.19 6.64 28.03
CA ARG A 219 -14.47 7.88 28.29
C ARG A 219 -14.63 8.90 27.14
N ASN A 220 -14.48 10.21 27.46
CA ASN A 220 -14.51 11.30 26.49
C ASN A 220 -13.43 11.14 25.41
N LEU A 221 -13.87 11.22 24.12
CA LEU A 221 -13.20 10.67 22.95
C LEU A 221 -11.92 11.39 22.49
N ILE A 222 -11.79 12.69 22.70
CA ILE A 222 -10.70 13.47 22.10
C ILE A 222 -9.45 13.49 23.00
N ILE A 223 -9.63 13.70 24.31
CA ILE A 223 -8.51 13.67 25.27
C ILE A 223 -8.03 12.23 25.49
N ALA A 224 -8.94 11.26 25.39
CA ALA A 224 -8.62 9.83 25.45
C ALA A 224 -7.87 9.32 24.18
N GLY A 225 -7.91 10.04 23.06
CA GLY A 225 -7.30 9.57 21.82
C GLY A 225 -5.79 9.42 21.90
N PHE A 226 -5.09 10.42 22.41
CA PHE A 226 -3.61 10.36 22.53
C PHE A 226 -3.17 9.44 23.67
N SER A 227 -3.89 9.38 24.80
CA SER A 227 -3.60 8.39 25.84
C SER A 227 -3.84 6.98 25.32
N ARG A 228 -4.84 6.78 24.47
CA ARG A 228 -5.11 5.50 23.81
C ARG A 228 -4.02 5.09 22.83
N LEU A 229 -3.47 6.03 22.06
CA LEU A 229 -2.32 5.69 21.20
C LEU A 229 -1.16 5.15 22.03
N ALA A 230 -0.83 5.80 23.15
CA ALA A 230 0.21 5.31 24.07
C ALA A 230 -0.18 3.96 24.69
N ASP A 231 -1.43 3.78 25.09
CA ASP A 231 -1.95 2.54 25.63
C ASP A 231 -1.99 1.43 24.59
N SER A 232 -2.35 1.74 23.33
CA SER A 232 -2.32 0.81 22.21
C SER A 232 -0.91 0.36 21.88
N LEU A 233 0.06 1.30 21.85
CA LEU A 233 1.47 0.97 21.64
C LEU A 233 2.02 0.11 22.80
N ARG A 234 1.68 0.43 24.06
CA ARG A 234 2.05 -0.37 25.21
C ARG A 234 1.42 -1.77 25.14
N HIS A 235 0.13 -1.86 24.78
CA HIS A 235 -0.55 -3.14 24.65
C HIS A 235 0.08 -4.03 23.58
N ILE A 236 0.35 -3.48 22.39
CA ILE A 236 1.08 -4.20 21.33
C ILE A 236 2.48 -4.60 21.82
N GLY A 237 3.14 -3.78 22.63
CA GLY A 237 4.42 -4.10 23.26
C GLY A 237 4.38 -5.36 24.12
N HIS A 238 3.24 -5.70 24.74
CA HIS A 238 3.03 -6.98 25.46
C HIS A 238 2.92 -8.18 24.51
N HIS A 239 2.45 -7.96 23.26
CA HIS A 239 2.42 -8.97 22.20
C HIS A 239 3.74 -8.95 21.39
N ARG A 240 4.80 -9.43 22.02
CA ARG A 240 6.19 -9.34 21.51
C ARG A 240 6.33 -9.68 20.02
N ASP A 241 5.69 -10.75 19.55
CA ASP A 241 5.84 -11.20 18.17
C ASP A 241 5.13 -10.28 17.17
N LEU A 242 3.98 -9.73 17.55
CA LEU A 242 3.28 -8.71 16.74
C LEU A 242 4.08 -7.40 16.71
N ALA A 243 4.58 -6.94 17.87
CA ALA A 243 5.43 -5.73 17.94
C ALA A 243 6.67 -5.89 17.08
N LEU A 244 7.34 -7.05 17.17
CA LEU A 244 8.53 -7.34 16.38
C LEU A 244 8.22 -7.38 14.87
N LEU A 245 7.06 -7.94 14.47
CA LEU A 245 6.61 -7.92 13.07
C LEU A 245 6.39 -6.48 12.57
N LEU A 246 5.74 -5.63 13.37
CA LEU A 246 5.48 -4.23 13.01
C LEU A 246 6.78 -3.43 12.88
N ILE A 247 7.74 -3.65 13.80
CA ILE A 247 9.08 -3.03 13.71
C ILE A 247 9.83 -3.55 12.48
N ALA A 248 9.84 -4.86 12.24
CA ALA A 248 10.44 -5.42 11.03
C ALA A 248 9.79 -4.85 9.76
N SER A 249 8.46 -4.67 9.76
CA SER A 249 7.71 -4.06 8.66
C SER A 249 8.11 -2.60 8.43
N LEU A 250 8.41 -1.85 9.49
CA LEU A 250 8.93 -0.48 9.35
C LEU A 250 10.26 -0.48 8.57
N PHE A 251 11.16 -1.38 8.91
CA PHE A 251 12.48 -1.44 8.27
C PHE A 251 12.38 -1.92 6.81
N TYR A 252 11.89 -3.13 6.53
CA TYR A 252 11.82 -3.60 5.15
C TYR A 252 10.80 -2.79 4.32
N GLY A 253 9.74 -2.27 4.96
CA GLY A 253 8.77 -1.40 4.32
C GLY A 253 9.38 -0.07 3.86
N THR A 254 10.31 0.52 4.63
CA THR A 254 11.07 1.71 4.20
C THR A 254 11.84 1.41 2.92
N GLY A 255 12.66 0.35 2.89
CA GLY A 255 13.39 -0.05 1.68
C GLY A 255 12.46 -0.28 0.50
N MET A 256 11.35 -1.00 0.72
CA MET A 256 10.35 -1.29 -0.29
C MET A 256 9.68 -0.03 -0.85
N THR A 257 9.18 0.84 0.02
CA THR A 257 8.42 2.04 -0.39
C THR A 257 9.31 3.00 -1.16
N VAL A 258 10.52 3.25 -0.66
CA VAL A 258 11.45 4.17 -1.32
C VAL A 258 11.87 3.66 -2.69
N ILE A 259 12.25 2.38 -2.82
CA ILE A 259 12.61 1.79 -4.13
C ILE A 259 11.46 1.91 -5.13
N VAL A 260 10.23 1.66 -4.69
CA VAL A 260 9.04 1.79 -5.56
C VAL A 260 8.85 3.23 -6.06
N PHE A 261 8.97 4.21 -5.18
CA PHE A 261 8.84 5.62 -5.56
C PHE A 261 9.93 6.07 -6.54
N TYR A 262 11.13 5.54 -6.40
CA TYR A 262 12.27 5.93 -7.23
C TYR A 262 12.52 5.02 -8.43
N ALA A 263 11.82 3.88 -8.56
CA ALA A 263 12.09 2.90 -9.62
C ALA A 263 12.00 3.48 -11.04
N SER A 264 10.99 4.30 -11.32
CA SER A 264 10.82 4.94 -12.62
C SER A 264 11.91 5.99 -12.87
N LYS A 265 12.23 6.82 -11.88
CA LYS A 265 13.29 7.83 -11.97
C LYS A 265 14.67 7.20 -12.16
N LEU A 266 14.96 6.13 -11.42
CA LEU A 266 16.19 5.37 -11.59
C LEU A 266 16.27 4.73 -12.98
N ALA A 267 15.17 4.17 -13.49
CA ALA A 267 15.15 3.60 -14.83
C ALA A 267 15.38 4.65 -15.92
N GLU A 268 14.85 5.87 -15.76
CA GLU A 268 15.11 7.00 -16.63
C GLU A 268 16.60 7.42 -16.58
N GLU A 269 17.15 7.61 -15.39
CA GLU A 269 18.58 7.92 -15.19
C GLU A 269 19.50 6.84 -15.78
N PHE A 270 19.05 5.59 -15.82
CA PHE A 270 19.77 4.47 -16.43
C PHE A 270 19.51 4.30 -17.94
N GLY A 271 18.89 5.31 -18.58
CA GLY A 271 18.76 5.38 -20.04
C GLY A 271 17.49 4.75 -20.62
N PHE A 272 16.43 4.55 -19.82
CA PHE A 272 15.13 4.18 -20.38
C PHE A 272 14.48 5.37 -21.05
N THR A 273 14.01 5.17 -22.29
CA THR A 273 13.14 6.12 -22.98
C THR A 273 11.73 6.08 -22.36
N GLN A 274 10.92 7.11 -22.57
CA GLN A 274 9.56 7.17 -22.04
C GLN A 274 8.72 5.93 -22.41
N VAL A 275 8.82 5.45 -23.65
CA VAL A 275 8.12 4.23 -24.08
C VAL A 275 8.60 3.00 -23.29
N LYS A 276 9.91 2.86 -23.09
CA LYS A 276 10.47 1.76 -22.26
C LYS A 276 10.04 1.87 -20.82
N LEU A 277 9.91 3.09 -20.25
CA LEU A 277 9.40 3.31 -18.88
C LEU A 277 7.95 2.84 -18.73
N VAL A 278 7.07 3.19 -19.67
CA VAL A 278 5.68 2.73 -19.65
C VAL A 278 5.60 1.20 -19.71
N LEU A 279 6.37 0.58 -20.59
CA LEU A 279 6.45 -0.88 -20.68
C LEU A 279 7.02 -1.49 -19.41
N PHE A 280 8.03 -0.87 -18.81
CA PHE A 280 8.64 -1.31 -17.56
C PHE A 280 7.63 -1.32 -16.40
N VAL A 281 6.86 -0.24 -16.23
CA VAL A 281 5.80 -0.16 -15.23
C VAL A 281 4.71 -1.21 -15.49
N ALA A 282 4.32 -1.42 -16.74
CA ALA A 282 3.35 -2.47 -17.10
C ALA A 282 3.87 -3.87 -16.73
N VAL A 283 5.13 -4.18 -16.99
CA VAL A 283 5.76 -5.46 -16.63
C VAL A 283 5.84 -5.63 -15.12
N ILE A 284 6.22 -4.58 -14.37
CA ILE A 284 6.20 -4.57 -12.90
C ILE A 284 4.80 -4.87 -12.38
N THR A 285 3.77 -4.26 -12.96
CA THR A 285 2.37 -4.47 -12.56
C THR A 285 1.92 -5.91 -12.79
N VAL A 286 2.22 -6.50 -13.95
CA VAL A 286 1.92 -7.91 -14.26
C VAL A 286 2.65 -8.84 -13.30
N SER A 287 3.92 -8.59 -13.03
CA SER A 287 4.72 -9.37 -12.08
C SER A 287 4.16 -9.23 -10.65
N GLY A 288 3.60 -8.05 -10.30
CA GLY A 288 2.88 -7.82 -9.05
C GLY A 288 1.64 -8.71 -8.91
N VAL A 289 0.82 -8.82 -9.97
CA VAL A 289 -0.33 -9.77 -9.99
C VAL A 289 0.14 -11.20 -9.71
N ILE A 290 1.18 -11.67 -10.39
CA ILE A 290 1.75 -13.00 -10.16
C ILE A 290 2.25 -13.14 -8.72
N GLY A 291 2.94 -12.11 -8.23
CA GLY A 291 3.46 -12.05 -6.85
C GLY A 291 2.39 -12.17 -5.79
N THR A 292 1.18 -11.66 -6.01
CA THR A 292 0.08 -11.80 -5.05
C THR A 292 -0.53 -13.20 -5.05
N ILE A 293 -0.51 -13.91 -6.18
CA ILE A 293 -1.05 -15.25 -6.30
C ILE A 293 -0.16 -16.27 -5.56
N VAL A 294 1.16 -16.08 -5.59
CA VAL A 294 2.12 -17.05 -5.02
C VAL A 294 1.90 -17.28 -3.51
N PRO A 295 1.79 -16.24 -2.63
CA PRO A 295 1.43 -16.45 -1.23
C PRO A 295 0.10 -17.19 -1.02
N THR A 296 -0.89 -16.91 -1.87
CA THR A 296 -2.21 -17.55 -1.85
C THR A 296 -2.10 -19.09 -1.93
N LEU A 297 -1.10 -19.59 -2.65
CA LEU A 297 -0.95 -21.02 -2.89
C LEU A 297 -0.33 -21.78 -1.71
N PHE A 298 0.55 -21.16 -0.93
CA PHE A 298 1.36 -21.92 0.03
C PHE A 298 1.61 -21.25 1.38
N GLN A 299 1.33 -19.95 1.58
CA GLN A 299 1.65 -19.24 2.82
C GLN A 299 1.06 -19.94 4.06
N ASP A 300 -0.21 -20.35 4.01
CA ASP A 300 -0.89 -21.02 5.13
C ASP A 300 -0.28 -22.41 5.44
N ARG A 301 0.41 -23.04 4.47
CA ARG A 301 1.03 -24.36 4.64
C ARG A 301 2.46 -24.28 5.17
N ILE A 302 3.27 -23.35 4.63
CA ILE A 302 4.67 -23.22 5.04
C ILE A 302 4.85 -22.39 6.30
N GLY A 303 3.80 -21.61 6.68
CA GLY A 303 3.76 -20.68 7.80
C GLY A 303 4.05 -19.23 7.38
N HIS A 304 3.46 -18.30 8.11
CA HIS A 304 3.54 -16.87 7.80
C HIS A 304 4.96 -16.31 7.99
N ARG A 305 5.66 -16.73 9.05
CA ARG A 305 7.06 -16.32 9.30
C ARG A 305 7.98 -16.71 8.14
N ARG A 306 7.90 -17.97 7.67
CA ARG A 306 8.74 -18.44 6.56
C ARG A 306 8.43 -17.67 5.28
N SER A 307 7.18 -17.38 5.02
CA SER A 307 6.76 -16.57 3.86
C SER A 307 7.36 -15.17 3.91
N ILE A 308 7.30 -14.48 5.06
CA ILE A 308 7.94 -13.16 5.24
C ILE A 308 9.45 -13.25 5.00
N LEU A 309 10.14 -14.25 5.56
CA LEU A 309 11.58 -14.41 5.35
C LEU A 309 11.93 -14.61 3.86
N ILE A 310 11.18 -15.45 3.15
CA ILE A 310 11.40 -15.68 1.71
C ILE A 310 11.21 -14.39 0.92
N PHE A 311 10.10 -13.68 1.12
CA PHE A 311 9.79 -12.49 0.33
C PHE A 311 10.65 -11.28 0.71
N THR A 312 11.04 -11.13 1.98
CA THR A 312 11.99 -10.07 2.39
C THR A 312 13.39 -10.37 1.85
N THR A 313 13.80 -11.65 1.78
CA THR A 313 15.05 -12.04 1.12
C THR A 313 15.02 -11.70 -0.38
N LEU A 314 13.91 -11.95 -1.07
CA LEU A 314 13.72 -11.52 -2.46
C LEU A 314 13.86 -10.00 -2.61
N TRP A 315 13.26 -9.23 -1.70
CA TRP A 315 13.39 -7.77 -1.68
C TRP A 315 14.83 -7.31 -1.44
N LEU A 316 15.57 -8.00 -0.57
CA LEU A 316 17.00 -7.72 -0.36
C LEU A 316 17.79 -7.91 -1.64
N PHE A 317 17.56 -9.01 -2.37
CA PHE A 317 18.20 -9.22 -3.68
C PHE A 317 17.77 -8.17 -4.71
N THR A 318 16.52 -7.71 -4.69
CA THR A 318 16.05 -6.63 -5.57
C THR A 318 16.78 -5.32 -5.26
N ALA A 319 16.90 -4.94 -3.98
CA ALA A 319 17.60 -3.72 -3.56
C ALA A 319 19.10 -3.78 -3.90
N LEU A 320 19.75 -4.91 -3.62
CA LEU A 320 21.16 -5.14 -3.99
C LEU A 320 21.33 -5.18 -5.51
N GLY A 321 20.38 -5.70 -6.25
CA GLY A 321 20.36 -5.70 -7.72
C GLY A 321 20.37 -4.28 -8.28
N PHE A 322 19.52 -3.38 -7.76
CA PHE A 322 19.53 -1.97 -8.15
C PHE A 322 20.84 -1.29 -7.78
N ALA A 323 21.37 -1.51 -6.56
CA ALA A 323 22.64 -0.95 -6.12
C ALA A 323 23.82 -1.45 -6.99
N GLY A 324 23.88 -2.75 -7.26
CA GLY A 324 24.90 -3.35 -8.12
C GLY A 324 24.83 -2.85 -9.56
N TYR A 325 23.61 -2.71 -10.12
CA TYR A 325 23.43 -2.14 -11.43
C TYR A 325 23.89 -0.68 -11.48
N SER A 326 23.53 0.13 -10.47
CA SER A 326 23.95 1.53 -10.35
C SER A 326 25.49 1.65 -10.29
N ALA A 327 26.15 0.81 -9.50
CA ALA A 327 27.62 0.80 -9.41
C ALA A 327 28.30 0.45 -10.74
N LEU A 328 27.79 -0.60 -11.42
CA LEU A 328 28.31 -1.03 -12.72
C LEU A 328 28.08 0.01 -13.81
N HIS A 329 26.89 0.63 -13.83
CA HIS A 329 26.53 1.69 -14.76
C HIS A 329 27.45 2.91 -14.58
N SER A 330 27.66 3.37 -13.34
CA SER A 330 28.55 4.49 -13.02
C SER A 330 30.00 4.21 -13.39
N ALA A 331 30.50 3.00 -13.11
CA ALA A 331 31.84 2.58 -13.48
C ALA A 331 32.03 2.49 -15.00
N HIS A 332 31.02 2.02 -15.73
CA HIS A 332 31.05 1.96 -17.19
C HIS A 332 31.10 3.35 -17.82
N LEU A 333 30.23 4.26 -17.40
CA LEU A 333 30.21 5.65 -17.89
C LEU A 333 31.51 6.41 -17.60
N ALA A 334 32.18 6.10 -16.47
CA ALA A 334 33.48 6.72 -16.16
C ALA A 334 34.59 6.28 -17.13
N GLN A 335 34.50 5.07 -17.69
CA GLN A 335 35.48 4.53 -18.65
C GLN A 335 35.06 4.75 -20.12
N HIS A 336 33.77 4.71 -20.39
CA HIS A 336 33.19 4.79 -21.73
C HIS A 336 31.99 5.77 -21.75
N PRO A 337 32.22 7.10 -21.69
CA PRO A 337 31.17 8.11 -21.53
C PRO A 337 30.13 8.15 -22.64
N GLN A 338 30.45 7.64 -23.84
CA GLN A 338 29.58 7.66 -25.02
C GLN A 338 28.91 6.32 -25.29
N ASP A 339 29.29 5.25 -24.58
CA ASP A 339 28.75 3.92 -24.84
C ASP A 339 27.50 3.65 -24.00
N ALA A 340 26.48 3.09 -24.63
CA ALA A 340 25.26 2.69 -23.93
C ALA A 340 25.50 1.47 -23.03
N PHE A 341 25.15 1.57 -21.76
CA PHE A 341 25.19 0.42 -20.85
C PHE A 341 23.96 -0.48 -21.04
N PRO A 342 24.12 -1.82 -20.95
CA PRO A 342 23.01 -2.74 -21.18
C PRO A 342 21.87 -2.55 -20.16
N VAL A 343 20.65 -2.28 -20.65
CA VAL A 343 19.47 -2.03 -19.80
C VAL A 343 18.66 -3.31 -19.50
N TRP A 344 19.01 -4.47 -20.12
CA TRP A 344 18.26 -5.71 -19.89
C TRP A 344 18.24 -6.19 -18.43
N PRO A 345 19.30 -5.97 -17.57
CA PRO A 345 19.23 -6.41 -16.19
C PRO A 345 18.15 -5.67 -15.39
N LEU A 346 17.84 -4.41 -15.76
CA LEU A 346 16.76 -3.65 -15.12
C LEU A 346 15.39 -4.32 -15.31
N TRP A 347 15.16 -4.99 -16.45
CA TRP A 347 13.91 -5.73 -16.67
C TRP A 347 13.78 -6.89 -15.69
N LEU A 348 14.87 -7.61 -15.41
CA LEU A 348 14.87 -8.68 -14.41
C LEU A 348 14.63 -8.13 -13.01
N ILE A 349 15.37 -7.07 -12.62
CA ILE A 349 15.25 -6.44 -11.30
C ILE A 349 13.85 -5.86 -11.12
N GLY A 350 13.27 -5.22 -12.15
CA GLY A 350 11.91 -4.71 -12.14
C GLY A 350 10.84 -5.79 -12.00
N ASN A 351 11.05 -6.97 -12.63
CA ASN A 351 10.17 -8.12 -12.40
C ASN A 351 10.24 -8.64 -10.97
N LEU A 352 11.43 -8.71 -10.36
CA LEU A 352 11.59 -9.08 -8.96
C LEU A 352 10.94 -8.04 -8.03
N LEU A 353 11.06 -6.75 -8.35
CA LEU A 353 10.39 -5.65 -7.64
C LEU A 353 8.88 -5.84 -7.66
N GLY A 354 8.27 -5.99 -8.84
CA GLY A 354 6.83 -6.17 -8.98
C GLY A 354 6.34 -7.42 -8.23
N PHE A 355 6.98 -8.55 -8.45
CA PHE A 355 6.67 -9.80 -7.76
C PHE A 355 6.79 -9.65 -6.23
N GLY A 356 7.86 -9.01 -5.76
CA GLY A 356 8.11 -8.76 -4.35
C GLY A 356 7.06 -7.85 -3.71
N LEU A 357 6.58 -6.82 -4.43
CA LEU A 357 5.50 -5.93 -3.99
C LEU A 357 4.23 -6.72 -3.67
N GLY A 358 3.76 -7.51 -4.61
CA GLY A 358 2.55 -8.31 -4.45
C GLY A 358 2.70 -9.34 -3.34
N SER A 359 3.81 -10.08 -3.32
CA SER A 359 4.02 -11.19 -2.39
C SER A 359 4.25 -10.72 -0.96
N LEU A 360 5.15 -9.77 -0.72
CA LEU A 360 5.46 -9.30 0.63
C LEU A 360 4.29 -8.49 1.23
N GLY A 361 3.62 -7.65 0.43
CA GLY A 361 2.48 -6.86 0.88
C GLY A 361 1.31 -7.74 1.35
N SER A 362 0.89 -8.71 0.52
CA SER A 362 -0.18 -9.64 0.88
C SER A 362 0.19 -10.56 2.04
N ALA A 363 1.44 -11.04 2.10
CA ALA A 363 1.94 -11.90 3.16
C ALA A 363 2.05 -11.15 4.50
N ASN A 364 2.49 -9.88 4.49
CA ASN A 364 2.55 -9.06 5.68
C ASN A 364 1.16 -8.81 6.27
N ARG A 365 0.18 -8.40 5.44
CA ARG A 365 -1.20 -8.21 5.89
C ARG A 365 -1.78 -9.49 6.53
N ALA A 366 -1.49 -10.65 5.93
CA ALA A 366 -1.93 -11.94 6.46
C ALA A 366 -1.26 -12.25 7.80
N PHE A 367 0.04 -12.02 7.95
CA PHE A 367 0.75 -12.33 9.19
C PHE A 367 0.36 -11.39 10.33
N VAL A 368 0.19 -10.09 10.07
CA VAL A 368 -0.40 -9.17 11.05
C VAL A 368 -1.78 -9.66 11.48
N SER A 369 -2.66 -10.03 10.52
CA SER A 369 -3.99 -10.59 10.81
C SER A 369 -3.92 -11.86 11.68
N TYR A 370 -2.96 -12.75 11.40
CA TYR A 370 -2.75 -13.98 12.16
C TYR A 370 -2.37 -13.72 13.63
N LEU A 371 -1.55 -12.69 13.88
CA LEU A 371 -1.07 -12.32 15.23
C LEU A 371 -1.98 -11.34 15.97
N THR A 372 -2.98 -10.76 15.30
CA THR A 372 -3.85 -9.72 15.86
C THR A 372 -4.67 -10.24 17.04
N PRO A 373 -4.66 -9.59 18.22
CA PRO A 373 -5.49 -9.93 19.35
C PRO A 373 -6.99 -9.83 19.03
N THR A 374 -7.79 -10.76 19.53
CA THR A 374 -9.24 -10.79 19.31
C THR A 374 -9.91 -9.57 19.95
N GLY A 375 -10.77 -8.88 19.18
CA GLY A 375 -11.48 -7.66 19.63
C GLY A 375 -10.67 -6.36 19.52
N ARG A 376 -9.41 -6.42 19.04
CA ARG A 376 -8.54 -5.25 18.81
C ARG A 376 -8.03 -5.17 17.37
N GLU A 377 -8.83 -5.66 16.43
CA GLU A 377 -8.41 -5.77 15.05
C GLU A 377 -8.21 -4.39 14.40
N ALA A 378 -9.13 -3.45 14.59
CA ALA A 378 -9.02 -2.12 14.01
C ALA A 378 -7.90 -1.30 14.67
N GLU A 379 -7.70 -1.46 15.98
CA GLU A 379 -6.58 -0.86 16.72
C GLU A 379 -5.22 -1.35 16.15
N THR A 380 -5.06 -2.67 16.00
CA THR A 380 -3.85 -3.29 15.46
C THR A 380 -3.57 -2.81 14.03
N PHE A 381 -4.58 -2.82 13.17
CA PHE A 381 -4.43 -2.35 11.79
C PHE A 381 -4.32 -0.82 11.68
N GLY A 382 -4.79 -0.09 12.69
CA GLY A 382 -4.50 1.34 12.84
C GLY A 382 -2.99 1.60 13.04
N ILE A 383 -2.34 0.81 13.91
CA ILE A 383 -0.89 0.90 14.13
C ILE A 383 -0.11 0.34 12.93
N TRP A 384 -0.59 -0.72 12.30
CA TRP A 384 -0.02 -1.21 11.04
C TRP A 384 -0.06 -0.12 9.96
N GLY A 385 -1.17 0.60 9.83
CA GLY A 385 -1.31 1.75 8.95
C GLY A 385 -0.35 2.89 9.30
N LEU A 386 -0.15 3.19 10.59
CA LEU A 386 0.87 4.14 11.06
C LEU A 386 2.27 3.74 10.58
N VAL A 387 2.65 2.47 10.72
CA VAL A 387 3.95 1.95 10.25
C VAL A 387 4.12 2.24 8.76
N TRP A 388 3.15 1.91 7.91
CA TRP A 388 3.22 2.16 6.47
C TRP A 388 3.23 3.65 6.11
N LYS A 389 2.58 4.53 6.89
CA LYS A 389 2.67 5.98 6.65
C LYS A 389 4.05 6.54 7.04
N ILE A 390 4.68 5.99 8.09
CA ILE A 390 6.06 6.35 8.44
C ILE A 390 7.02 5.93 7.32
N THR A 391 6.87 4.73 6.73
CA THR A 391 7.71 4.30 5.60
C THR A 391 7.57 5.23 4.39
N ALA A 392 6.37 5.73 4.11
CA ALA A 392 6.15 6.69 3.03
C ALA A 392 6.83 8.04 3.29
N ILE A 393 6.82 8.53 4.55
CA ILE A 393 7.49 9.78 4.93
C ILE A 393 9.02 9.67 4.75
N THR A 394 9.62 8.49 4.92
CA THR A 394 11.07 8.30 4.77
C THR A 394 11.56 8.47 3.32
N THR A 395 10.67 8.57 2.34
CA THR A 395 11.05 8.90 0.95
C THR A 395 11.68 10.29 0.82
N PHE A 396 11.29 11.25 1.67
CA PHE A 396 11.84 12.62 1.62
C PHE A 396 13.32 12.69 2.03
N PRO A 397 13.74 12.21 3.23
CA PRO A 397 15.15 12.22 3.59
C PRO A 397 16.00 11.36 2.64
N PHE A 398 15.45 10.34 1.99
CA PHE A 398 16.18 9.54 1.02
C PHE A 398 16.61 10.36 -0.22
N ALA A 399 15.76 11.25 -0.72
CA ALA A 399 16.12 12.13 -1.83
C ALA A 399 17.38 12.95 -1.49
N TRP A 400 17.43 13.53 -0.30
CA TRP A 400 18.58 14.28 0.17
C TRP A 400 19.82 13.41 0.33
N VAL A 401 19.70 12.19 0.89
CA VAL A 401 20.80 11.22 0.99
C VAL A 401 21.35 10.90 -0.40
N LYS A 402 20.47 10.62 -1.38
CA LYS A 402 20.85 10.34 -2.77
C LYS A 402 21.66 11.49 -3.38
N ASP A 403 21.24 12.74 -3.14
CA ASP A 403 21.90 13.92 -3.69
C ASP A 403 23.30 14.15 -3.08
N VAL A 404 23.50 13.73 -1.81
CA VAL A 404 24.79 13.91 -1.09
C VAL A 404 25.78 12.79 -1.35
N VAL A 405 25.32 11.52 -1.33
CA VAL A 405 26.23 10.36 -1.38
C VAL A 405 26.19 9.61 -2.72
N GLY A 406 25.20 9.89 -3.59
CA GLY A 406 25.03 9.22 -4.86
C GLY A 406 24.04 8.06 -4.83
N ASN A 407 23.68 7.58 -6.04
CA ASN A 407 22.66 6.56 -6.22
C ASN A 407 23.03 5.22 -5.60
N THR A 408 24.25 4.78 -5.79
CA THR A 408 24.70 3.45 -5.36
C THR A 408 24.68 3.34 -3.83
N GLU A 409 25.25 4.31 -3.14
CA GLU A 409 25.34 4.36 -1.68
C GLU A 409 23.95 4.50 -1.06
N ALA A 410 23.10 5.34 -1.65
CA ALA A 410 21.72 5.49 -1.21
C ALA A 410 20.93 4.17 -1.34
N LEU A 411 21.08 3.44 -2.44
CA LEU A 411 20.47 2.13 -2.65
C LEU A 411 21.02 1.07 -1.69
N LEU A 412 22.31 1.10 -1.35
CA LEU A 412 22.89 0.23 -0.32
C LEU A 412 22.33 0.52 1.07
N VAL A 413 22.06 1.79 1.40
CA VAL A 413 21.37 2.14 2.65
C VAL A 413 19.97 1.51 2.69
N LEU A 414 19.21 1.55 1.58
CA LEU A 414 17.90 0.89 1.51
C LEU A 414 18.01 -0.64 1.63
N ALA A 415 19.01 -1.24 1.01
CA ALA A 415 19.28 -2.67 1.17
C ALA A 415 19.60 -3.03 2.64
N ALA A 416 20.34 -2.16 3.35
CA ALA A 416 20.59 -2.33 4.78
C ALA A 416 19.31 -2.25 5.62
N PHE A 417 18.39 -1.34 5.31
CA PHE A 417 17.06 -1.30 5.95
C PHE A 417 16.29 -2.60 5.72
N VAL A 418 16.26 -3.12 4.50
CA VAL A 418 15.61 -4.41 4.21
C VAL A 418 16.29 -5.55 4.97
N ALA A 419 17.63 -5.57 5.03
CA ALA A 419 18.40 -6.59 5.78
C ALA A 419 18.10 -6.55 7.28
N VAL A 420 18.00 -5.36 7.90
CA VAL A 420 17.57 -5.22 9.30
C VAL A 420 16.16 -5.79 9.50
N GLY A 421 15.21 -5.45 8.63
CA GLY A 421 13.86 -6.00 8.69
C GLY A 421 13.84 -7.53 8.55
N LEU A 422 14.68 -8.09 7.67
CA LEU A 422 14.86 -9.53 7.51
C LEU A 422 15.40 -10.18 8.80
N VAL A 423 16.45 -9.62 9.39
CA VAL A 423 17.05 -10.12 10.64
C VAL A 423 16.03 -10.06 11.78
N LEU A 424 15.30 -8.97 11.94
CA LEU A 424 14.24 -8.87 12.96
C LEU A 424 13.15 -9.94 12.76
N SER A 425 12.79 -10.24 11.50
CA SER A 425 11.80 -11.27 11.17
C SER A 425 12.25 -12.69 11.58
N ILE A 426 13.55 -12.96 11.71
CA ILE A 426 14.08 -14.24 12.19
C ILE A 426 13.69 -14.51 13.66
N PHE A 427 13.56 -13.48 14.48
CA PHE A 427 13.26 -13.59 15.89
C PHE A 427 11.77 -13.71 16.21
N ILE A 428 10.87 -13.57 15.21
CA ILE A 428 9.44 -13.75 15.40
C ILE A 428 9.13 -15.23 15.62
N ASN A 429 8.33 -15.53 16.64
CA ASN A 429 7.83 -16.89 16.89
C ASN A 429 6.32 -16.94 16.63
N GLU A 430 5.96 -17.52 15.47
CA GLU A 430 4.58 -17.60 15.00
C GLU A 430 3.65 -18.33 15.98
N LYS A 431 4.11 -19.45 16.57
CA LYS A 431 3.30 -20.23 17.52
C LYS A 431 3.08 -19.48 18.83
N ARG A 432 4.13 -18.85 19.38
CA ARG A 432 4.02 -18.03 20.61
C ARG A 432 3.08 -16.86 20.39
N GLY A 433 3.21 -16.16 19.26
CA GLY A 433 2.35 -15.03 18.92
C GLY A 433 0.88 -15.43 18.77
N ALA A 434 0.59 -16.58 18.15
CA ALA A 434 -0.76 -17.11 18.03
C ALA A 434 -1.39 -17.48 19.39
N LEU A 435 -0.61 -18.01 20.35
CA LEU A 435 -1.08 -18.28 21.70
C LEU A 435 -1.38 -17.00 22.47
N ALA A 436 -0.51 -15.98 22.35
CA ALA A 436 -0.68 -14.69 23.01
C ALA A 436 -1.89 -13.88 22.49
N ARG A 437 -2.42 -14.21 21.31
CA ARG A 437 -3.60 -13.55 20.72
C ARG A 437 -4.86 -13.68 21.60
N ASN A 438 -5.02 -14.81 22.29
CA ASN A 438 -6.22 -15.16 23.07
C ASN A 438 -6.01 -14.94 24.58
N ALA A 439 -4.84 -14.48 25.01
CA ALA A 439 -4.51 -14.15 26.38
C ALA A 439 -4.84 -12.68 26.68
#